data_ddcff7e89bf2426ed15c91c1be2b0447
#
_entry.id   ddcff7e89bf2426ed15c91c1be2b0447
#
_cell.length_a   1.000
_cell.length_b   1.000
_cell.length_c   1.000
_cell.angle_alpha   90.00
_cell.angle_beta   90.00
_cell.angle_gamma   90.00
#
_symmetry.space_group_name_H-M   'P 1'
#
loop_
_entity.id
_entity.type
_entity.pdbx_description
1 polymer ?
#
loop_
_entity_poly.entity_id
_entity_poly.type
_entity_poly.pdbx_seq_one_letter_code
_entity_poly.pdbx_strand_id
1 'polypeptide(L)'
;MNNFEFCNPVKVVFGKGSIARLSALIPEGSKVLVVYGGGSIKKNGIYEQVTAALKDFYTYEFGGIEANPRYETCMKAVELVKGENIDFLLAVGGGSVIDATKFIASATFFEGDPWDILSKGGVIKKALPLGVVLTLAATGSEMNERAVISRESVHEKLNFMSPLVFPKFAILDPQVTYSLPERQVANGVVDSFIHVVEQYLTYPVNAKVQDYFAEGLMKTIVEEGRKVLQNPNDYDIRANLMWAATNALNCWIGQGVPQDWSSHRMGYALTCLLYTSPSPRDC
;
A
#
# COMPACT_ATOMS: atom_id res chain seq x y z
N MET A 1 -13.17 25.29 6.47
CA MET A 1 -12.03 24.34 6.37
C MET A 1 -11.21 24.40 7.65
N ASN A 2 -10.90 23.24 8.25
CA ASN A 2 -10.10 23.15 9.48
C ASN A 2 -8.61 23.44 9.19
N ASN A 3 -7.85 23.79 10.24
CA ASN A 3 -6.39 23.92 10.12
C ASN A 3 -5.75 22.56 9.88
N PHE A 4 -4.70 22.50 9.06
CA PHE A 4 -3.94 21.29 8.79
C PHE A 4 -2.48 21.61 8.45
N GLU A 5 -1.64 20.58 8.56
CA GLU A 5 -0.29 20.53 8.03
C GLU A 5 -0.22 19.36 7.06
N PHE A 6 0.40 19.55 5.91
CA PHE A 6 0.51 18.53 4.88
C PHE A 6 1.93 18.42 4.34
N CYS A 7 2.45 17.21 4.37
CA CYS A 7 3.68 16.85 3.70
C CYS A 7 3.58 15.41 3.20
N ASN A 8 3.76 15.18 1.90
CA ASN A 8 3.92 13.83 1.36
C ASN A 8 5.30 13.69 0.71
N PRO A 9 6.25 12.99 1.36
CA PRO A 9 7.63 12.91 0.90
C PRO A 9 7.87 11.85 -0.19
N VAL A 10 6.85 11.13 -0.63
CA VAL A 10 7.00 10.00 -1.54
C VAL A 10 7.29 10.46 -2.96
N LYS A 11 8.42 10.01 -3.53
CA LYS A 11 8.73 10.23 -4.95
C LYS A 11 7.95 9.24 -5.82
N VAL A 12 6.99 9.72 -6.58
CA VAL A 12 6.26 8.88 -7.54
C VAL A 12 7.01 8.80 -8.87
N VAL A 13 7.19 7.57 -9.38
CA VAL A 13 7.71 7.29 -10.73
C VAL A 13 6.60 6.57 -11.49
N PHE A 14 5.87 7.31 -12.30
CA PHE A 14 4.69 6.83 -13.01
C PHE A 14 5.00 6.57 -14.48
N GLY A 15 4.43 5.47 -15.01
CA GLY A 15 4.40 5.22 -16.44
C GLY A 15 4.99 3.88 -16.85
N LYS A 16 4.83 3.58 -18.12
CA LYS A 16 5.24 2.33 -18.77
C LYS A 16 6.75 2.09 -18.62
N GLY A 17 7.14 0.89 -18.18
CA GLY A 17 8.53 0.48 -18.02
C GLY A 17 9.26 1.15 -16.85
N SER A 18 8.53 1.80 -15.94
CA SER A 18 9.12 2.54 -14.83
C SER A 18 9.89 1.67 -13.82
N ILE A 19 9.66 0.34 -13.78
CA ILE A 19 10.42 -0.59 -12.93
C ILE A 19 11.93 -0.52 -13.21
N ALA A 20 12.33 -0.26 -14.44
CA ALA A 20 13.74 -0.11 -14.82
C ALA A 20 14.46 1.04 -14.05
N ARG A 21 13.70 1.95 -13.43
CA ARG A 21 14.26 3.06 -12.64
C ARG A 21 14.71 2.67 -11.23
N LEU A 22 14.46 1.43 -10.78
CA LEU A 22 14.78 0.97 -9.42
C LEU A 22 16.24 1.23 -9.04
N SER A 23 17.19 0.91 -9.92
CA SER A 23 18.61 1.09 -9.64
C SER A 23 19.02 2.53 -9.33
N ALA A 24 18.31 3.50 -9.87
CA ALA A 24 18.54 4.93 -9.62
C ALA A 24 17.79 5.48 -8.39
N LEU A 25 16.97 4.67 -7.74
CA LEU A 25 16.12 5.09 -6.61
C LEU A 25 16.58 4.49 -5.28
N ILE A 26 17.27 3.37 -5.33
CA ILE A 26 17.83 2.68 -4.16
C ILE A 26 19.28 3.13 -3.97
N PRO A 27 19.72 3.45 -2.74
CA PRO A 27 21.11 3.83 -2.48
C PRO A 27 22.10 2.75 -2.94
N GLU A 28 23.17 3.15 -3.58
CA GLU A 28 24.22 2.24 -4.04
C GLU A 28 24.80 1.42 -2.89
N GLY A 29 25.07 0.13 -3.13
CA GLY A 29 25.62 -0.79 -2.13
C GLY A 29 24.60 -1.33 -1.12
N SER A 30 23.33 -0.93 -1.21
CA SER A 30 22.30 -1.44 -0.29
C SER A 30 22.10 -2.94 -0.40
N LYS A 31 21.83 -3.56 0.75
CA LYS A 31 21.29 -4.91 0.86
C LYS A 31 19.76 -4.83 0.84
N VAL A 32 19.15 -5.29 -0.24
CA VAL A 32 17.73 -5.11 -0.51
C VAL A 32 16.96 -6.39 -0.21
N LEU A 33 15.94 -6.31 0.65
CA LEU A 33 14.95 -7.38 0.79
C LEU A 33 13.75 -7.10 -0.10
N VAL A 34 13.52 -7.95 -1.10
CA VAL A 34 12.33 -7.91 -1.95
C VAL A 34 11.22 -8.68 -1.25
N VAL A 35 10.18 -7.95 -0.81
CA VAL A 35 9.01 -8.50 -0.10
C VAL A 35 7.86 -8.62 -1.09
N TYR A 36 7.22 -9.80 -1.17
CA TYR A 36 6.10 -10.03 -2.08
C TYR A 36 5.07 -11.02 -1.51
N GLY A 37 3.90 -11.11 -2.15
CA GLY A 37 2.80 -11.99 -1.73
C GLY A 37 2.96 -13.44 -2.19
N GLY A 38 1.88 -14.07 -2.63
CA GLY A 38 1.81 -15.49 -3.01
C GLY A 38 2.55 -15.90 -4.29
N GLY A 39 3.40 -15.04 -4.85
CA GLY A 39 4.29 -15.37 -5.99
C GLY A 39 3.69 -15.13 -7.38
N SER A 40 2.57 -14.42 -7.51
CA SER A 40 2.01 -14.03 -8.81
C SER A 40 3.01 -13.23 -9.65
N ILE A 41 3.85 -12.42 -9.02
CA ILE A 41 4.90 -11.63 -9.70
C ILE A 41 5.91 -12.50 -10.46
N LYS A 42 6.14 -13.75 -10.04
CA LYS A 42 7.03 -14.73 -10.70
C LYS A 42 6.40 -15.37 -11.94
N LYS A 43 5.11 -15.10 -12.21
CA LYS A 43 4.36 -15.67 -13.33
C LYS A 43 3.99 -14.64 -14.40
N ASN A 44 4.11 -13.35 -14.10
CA ASN A 44 3.63 -12.26 -14.96
C ASN A 44 4.74 -11.31 -15.43
N GLY A 45 6.02 -11.70 -15.25
CA GLY A 45 7.17 -10.94 -15.74
C GLY A 45 7.59 -9.74 -14.88
N ILE A 46 6.93 -9.50 -13.75
CA ILE A 46 7.30 -8.39 -12.84
C ILE A 46 8.58 -8.75 -12.08
N TYR A 47 8.69 -10.00 -11.62
CA TYR A 47 9.87 -10.47 -10.88
C TYR A 47 11.14 -10.33 -11.73
N GLU A 48 11.09 -10.72 -12.99
CA GLU A 48 12.20 -10.62 -13.94
C GLU A 48 12.61 -9.15 -14.17
N GLN A 49 11.66 -8.24 -14.26
CA GLN A 49 11.94 -6.81 -14.39
C GLN A 49 12.60 -6.25 -13.12
N VAL A 50 12.11 -6.64 -11.95
CA VAL A 50 12.67 -6.21 -10.65
C VAL A 50 14.09 -6.75 -10.48
N THR A 51 14.31 -8.04 -10.70
CA THR A 51 15.64 -8.65 -10.57
C THR A 51 16.65 -8.10 -11.57
N ALA A 52 16.23 -7.86 -12.82
CA ALA A 52 17.08 -7.21 -13.82
C ALA A 52 17.48 -5.78 -13.41
N ALA A 53 16.56 -5.03 -12.81
CA ALA A 53 16.85 -3.67 -12.32
C ALA A 53 17.73 -3.66 -11.05
N LEU A 54 17.73 -4.75 -10.28
CA LEU A 54 18.51 -4.91 -9.04
C LEU A 54 19.79 -5.74 -9.22
N LYS A 55 20.22 -6.04 -10.45
CA LYS A 55 21.36 -6.93 -10.75
C LYS A 55 22.68 -6.55 -10.07
N ASP A 56 22.87 -5.26 -9.77
CA ASP A 56 24.08 -4.72 -9.16
C ASP A 56 23.95 -4.53 -7.62
N PHE A 57 22.83 -5.03 -7.03
CA PHE A 57 22.57 -4.97 -5.59
C PHE A 57 22.68 -6.35 -4.94
N TYR A 58 22.97 -6.39 -3.63
CA TYR A 58 22.81 -7.59 -2.83
C TYR A 58 21.32 -7.77 -2.51
N THR A 59 20.68 -8.76 -3.14
CA THR A 59 19.25 -8.99 -3.02
C THR A 59 18.91 -10.24 -2.25
N TYR A 60 17.93 -10.12 -1.38
CA TYR A 60 17.29 -11.20 -0.63
C TYR A 60 15.79 -11.19 -0.95
N GLU A 61 15.12 -12.30 -0.73
CA GLU A 61 13.69 -12.44 -1.01
C GLU A 61 12.93 -12.90 0.22
N PHE A 62 11.73 -12.35 0.38
CA PHE A 62 10.75 -12.83 1.33
C PHE A 62 9.37 -12.82 0.68
N GLY A 63 8.89 -14.01 0.33
CA GLY A 63 7.56 -14.21 -0.26
C GLY A 63 6.56 -14.77 0.74
N GLY A 64 5.28 -14.83 0.33
CA GLY A 64 4.23 -15.45 1.12
C GLY A 64 3.49 -14.48 2.05
N ILE A 65 3.62 -13.16 1.83
CA ILE A 65 2.76 -12.20 2.53
C ILE A 65 1.31 -12.47 2.11
N GLU A 66 0.46 -12.70 3.11
CA GLU A 66 -0.96 -13.00 2.93
C GLU A 66 -1.75 -11.74 2.52
N ALA A 67 -2.94 -11.97 1.95
CA ALA A 67 -3.96 -10.94 1.70
C ALA A 67 -4.35 -10.33 3.04
N ASN A 68 -4.32 -9.92 3.91
CA ASN A 68 -4.38 -9.47 5.30
C ASN A 68 -3.08 -9.86 5.99
N PRO A 69 -2.03 -9.06 5.89
CA PRO A 69 -0.71 -9.47 6.32
C PRO A 69 -0.69 -9.80 7.81
N ARG A 70 -0.08 -10.94 8.14
CA ARG A 70 -0.07 -11.47 9.49
C ARG A 70 1.20 -11.05 10.24
N TYR A 71 1.01 -10.68 11.50
CA TYR A 71 2.10 -10.38 12.41
C TYR A 71 3.16 -11.50 12.43
N GLU A 72 2.68 -12.76 12.54
CA GLU A 72 3.54 -13.94 12.62
C GLU A 72 4.43 -14.11 11.38
N THR A 73 3.90 -13.82 10.20
CA THR A 73 4.67 -13.85 8.95
C THR A 73 5.64 -12.66 8.87
N CYS A 74 5.21 -11.48 9.25
CA CYS A 74 6.07 -10.31 9.27
C CYS A 74 7.26 -10.48 10.23
N MET A 75 7.06 -11.14 11.38
CA MET A 75 8.17 -11.38 12.34
C MET A 75 9.24 -12.30 11.78
N LYS A 76 8.89 -13.29 10.93
CA LYS A 76 9.89 -14.10 10.23
C LYS A 76 10.76 -13.26 9.27
N ALA A 77 10.13 -12.27 8.62
CA ALA A 77 10.87 -11.33 7.78
C ALA A 77 11.79 -10.43 8.62
N VAL A 78 11.35 -9.99 9.81
CA VAL A 78 12.18 -9.21 10.75
C VAL A 78 13.43 -10.01 11.18
N GLU A 79 13.29 -11.31 11.44
CA GLU A 79 14.43 -12.18 11.74
C GLU A 79 15.42 -12.24 10.58
N LEU A 80 14.93 -12.40 9.35
CA LEU A 80 15.77 -12.38 8.15
C LEU A 80 16.48 -11.02 7.98
N VAL A 81 15.77 -9.92 8.15
CA VAL A 81 16.32 -8.56 8.07
C VAL A 81 17.48 -8.37 9.04
N LYS A 82 17.31 -8.83 10.30
CA LYS A 82 18.34 -8.73 11.33
C LYS A 82 19.53 -9.67 11.06
N GLY A 83 19.24 -10.90 10.64
CA GLY A 83 20.28 -11.93 10.38
C GLY A 83 21.20 -11.55 9.22
N GLU A 84 20.66 -11.01 8.15
CA GLU A 84 21.41 -10.64 6.94
C GLU A 84 21.87 -9.17 6.93
N ASN A 85 21.53 -8.40 7.94
CA ASN A 85 21.81 -6.95 8.03
C ASN A 85 21.28 -6.21 6.81
N ILE A 86 20.00 -6.45 6.46
CA ILE A 86 19.31 -5.74 5.39
C ILE A 86 19.17 -4.26 5.77
N ASP A 87 19.38 -3.38 4.81
CA ASP A 87 19.32 -1.93 5.03
C ASP A 87 18.28 -1.21 4.17
N PHE A 88 17.66 -1.93 3.20
CA PHE A 88 16.58 -1.40 2.37
C PHE A 88 15.50 -2.47 2.11
N LEU A 89 14.23 -2.07 2.19
CA LEU A 89 13.10 -2.94 1.87
C LEU A 89 12.43 -2.51 0.57
N LEU A 90 12.11 -3.47 -0.30
CA LEU A 90 11.36 -3.22 -1.52
C LEU A 90 10.06 -4.05 -1.50
N ALA A 91 8.92 -3.38 -1.34
CA ALA A 91 7.61 -3.99 -1.49
C ALA A 91 7.27 -4.16 -2.97
N VAL A 92 7.05 -5.38 -3.44
CA VAL A 92 6.58 -5.67 -4.80
C VAL A 92 5.21 -6.35 -4.71
N GLY A 93 4.15 -5.54 -4.73
CA GLY A 93 2.81 -6.05 -4.46
C GLY A 93 1.75 -4.96 -4.37
N GLY A 94 0.58 -5.35 -3.89
CA GLY A 94 -0.51 -4.45 -3.50
C GLY A 94 -0.41 -4.02 -2.03
N GLY A 95 -1.48 -3.41 -1.53
CA GLY A 95 -1.53 -2.83 -0.17
C GLY A 95 -1.09 -3.75 0.94
N SER A 96 -1.47 -5.04 0.92
CA SER A 96 -1.07 -6.01 1.95
C SER A 96 0.45 -6.21 2.03
N VAL A 97 1.12 -6.29 0.89
CA VAL A 97 2.58 -6.40 0.84
C VAL A 97 3.24 -5.11 1.33
N ILE A 98 2.70 -3.96 0.96
CA ILE A 98 3.22 -2.65 1.36
C ILE A 98 3.05 -2.47 2.88
N ASP A 99 1.88 -2.80 3.42
CA ASP A 99 1.58 -2.72 4.85
C ASP A 99 2.51 -3.63 5.67
N ALA A 100 2.70 -4.89 5.22
CA ALA A 100 3.68 -5.80 5.82
C ALA A 100 5.08 -5.21 5.81
N THR A 101 5.51 -4.64 4.68
CA THR A 101 6.86 -4.05 4.54
C THR A 101 7.06 -2.85 5.47
N LYS A 102 6.05 -2.00 5.63
CA LYS A 102 6.07 -0.89 6.61
C LYS A 102 6.18 -1.38 8.05
N PHE A 103 5.43 -2.44 8.38
CA PHE A 103 5.52 -3.04 9.70
C PHE A 103 6.90 -3.68 9.94
N ILE A 104 7.43 -4.45 9.00
CA ILE A 104 8.77 -5.04 9.08
C ILE A 104 9.83 -3.95 9.28
N ALA A 105 9.73 -2.84 8.53
CA ALA A 105 10.63 -1.70 8.66
C ALA A 105 10.69 -1.13 10.08
N SER A 106 9.52 -1.01 10.72
CA SER A 106 9.36 -0.47 12.08
C SER A 106 9.76 -1.49 13.14
N ALA A 107 9.28 -2.73 13.02
CA ALA A 107 9.47 -3.81 13.98
C ALA A 107 10.94 -4.22 14.12
N THR A 108 11.74 -4.03 13.07
CA THR A 108 13.17 -4.31 13.07
C THR A 108 13.93 -3.61 14.21
N PHE A 109 13.54 -2.39 14.54
CA PHE A 109 14.20 -1.57 15.56
C PHE A 109 13.35 -1.36 16.82
N PHE A 110 12.17 -1.95 16.88
CA PHE A 110 11.29 -1.78 18.03
C PHE A 110 11.78 -2.60 19.22
N GLU A 111 11.82 -1.97 20.39
CA GLU A 111 12.20 -2.61 21.66
C GLU A 111 10.95 -3.18 22.34
N GLY A 112 10.96 -4.46 22.67
CA GLY A 112 9.81 -5.18 23.24
C GLY A 112 9.01 -5.96 22.20
N ASP A 113 7.72 -6.23 22.45
CA ASP A 113 6.82 -6.87 21.49
C ASP A 113 6.41 -5.85 20.40
N PRO A 114 6.79 -6.05 19.12
CA PRO A 114 6.40 -5.14 18.04
C PRO A 114 4.88 -4.99 17.85
N TRP A 115 4.06 -5.91 18.37
CA TRP A 115 2.62 -5.75 18.38
C TRP A 115 2.17 -4.52 19.19
N ASP A 116 2.95 -4.07 20.15
CA ASP A 116 2.69 -2.88 20.94
C ASP A 116 2.64 -1.59 20.10
N ILE A 117 3.26 -1.58 18.92
CA ILE A 117 3.12 -0.50 17.93
C ILE A 117 1.65 -0.28 17.59
N LEU A 118 0.89 -1.39 17.40
CA LEU A 118 -0.52 -1.34 16.99
C LEU A 118 -1.47 -1.32 18.17
N SER A 119 -1.24 -2.17 19.18
CA SER A 119 -2.17 -2.39 20.30
C SER A 119 -2.09 -1.33 21.38
N LYS A 120 -0.92 -0.70 21.57
CA LYS A 120 -0.67 0.28 22.64
C LYS A 120 -0.21 1.64 22.12
N GLY A 121 -0.11 1.82 20.81
CA GLY A 121 0.45 3.05 20.22
C GLY A 121 1.94 3.24 20.52
N GLY A 122 2.70 2.14 20.49
CA GLY A 122 4.14 2.15 20.74
C GLY A 122 4.88 3.09 19.80
N VAL A 123 5.77 3.93 20.36
CA VAL A 123 6.47 4.95 19.58
C VAL A 123 7.57 4.34 18.72
N ILE A 124 7.46 4.51 17.42
CA ILE A 124 8.48 4.11 16.44
C ILE A 124 9.57 5.18 16.41
N LYS A 125 10.77 4.85 16.91
CA LYS A 125 11.93 5.75 16.94
C LYS A 125 12.77 5.67 15.66
N LYS A 126 12.73 4.53 14.96
CA LYS A 126 13.50 4.25 13.75
C LYS A 126 12.76 3.22 12.90
N ALA A 127 12.87 3.35 11.58
CA ALA A 127 12.40 2.36 10.61
C ALA A 127 13.42 2.21 9.48
N LEU A 128 13.46 1.06 8.81
CA LEU A 128 14.22 0.90 7.57
C LEU A 128 13.61 1.75 6.45
N PRO A 129 14.42 2.30 5.56
CA PRO A 129 13.91 2.89 4.34
C PRO A 129 13.25 1.82 3.47
N LEU A 130 12.16 2.19 2.82
CA LEU A 130 11.45 1.30 1.91
C LEU A 130 11.04 1.98 0.62
N GLY A 131 10.96 1.21 -0.46
CA GLY A 131 10.39 1.59 -1.74
C GLY A 131 9.27 0.64 -2.15
N VAL A 132 8.48 1.04 -3.13
CA VAL A 132 7.33 0.26 -3.60
C VAL A 132 7.35 0.12 -5.11
N VAL A 133 7.04 -1.10 -5.59
CA VAL A 133 6.56 -1.39 -6.94
C VAL A 133 5.11 -1.84 -6.80
N LEU A 134 4.18 -0.97 -7.16
CA LEU A 134 2.75 -1.21 -6.99
C LEU A 134 2.25 -2.16 -8.07
N THR A 135 1.64 -3.29 -7.68
CA THR A 135 1.07 -4.27 -8.62
C THR A 135 -0.45 -4.37 -8.60
N LEU A 136 -1.10 -3.78 -7.60
CA LEU A 136 -2.55 -3.70 -7.47
C LEU A 136 -2.91 -2.32 -6.89
N ALA A 137 -3.61 -1.52 -7.68
CA ALA A 137 -4.05 -0.18 -7.29
C ALA A 137 -5.39 -0.27 -6.54
N ALA A 138 -5.39 0.10 -5.28
CA ALA A 138 -6.56 0.11 -4.41
C ALA A 138 -6.35 1.00 -3.17
N THR A 139 -5.38 0.63 -2.32
CA THR A 139 -5.27 1.11 -0.94
C THR A 139 -4.56 2.46 -0.78
N GLY A 140 -3.85 2.95 -1.79
CA GLY A 140 -3.00 4.14 -1.66
C GLY A 140 -1.83 3.98 -0.67
N SER A 141 -1.56 2.74 -0.18
CA SER A 141 -0.51 2.49 0.82
C SER A 141 0.88 2.87 0.31
N GLU A 142 1.10 2.88 -1.00
CA GLU A 142 2.34 3.33 -1.63
C GLU A 142 2.64 4.82 -1.43
N MET A 143 1.64 5.61 -1.03
CA MET A 143 1.76 7.07 -0.84
C MET A 143 1.23 7.57 0.51
N ASN A 144 1.20 6.72 1.53
CA ASN A 144 0.84 7.15 2.88
C ASN A 144 1.72 6.51 3.96
N GLU A 145 1.55 6.96 5.21
CA GLU A 145 2.30 6.53 6.40
C GLU A 145 1.57 5.47 7.22
N ARG A 146 0.53 4.84 6.67
CA ARG A 146 -0.35 3.91 7.40
C ARG A 146 -0.11 2.47 6.97
N ALA A 147 -0.34 1.54 7.89
CA ALA A 147 -0.35 0.11 7.61
C ALA A 147 -1.33 -0.61 8.53
N VAL A 148 -1.87 -1.73 8.05
CA VAL A 148 -2.83 -2.56 8.77
C VAL A 148 -2.29 -3.97 8.84
N ILE A 149 -2.19 -4.52 10.07
CA ILE A 149 -1.66 -5.87 10.33
C ILE A 149 -2.69 -6.66 11.13
N SER A 150 -2.82 -7.93 10.79
CA SER A 150 -3.63 -8.89 11.53
C SER A 150 -2.72 -9.72 12.45
N ARG A 151 -3.17 -10.01 13.69
CA ARG A 151 -2.53 -10.99 14.58
C ARG A 151 -3.52 -12.09 14.88
N GLU A 152 -3.20 -13.29 14.38
CA GLU A 152 -4.13 -14.44 14.44
C GLU A 152 -4.32 -14.92 15.88
N SER A 153 -3.26 -14.94 16.69
CA SER A 153 -3.28 -15.42 18.07
C SER A 153 -4.20 -14.65 19.01
N VAL A 154 -4.55 -13.41 18.67
CA VAL A 154 -5.44 -12.54 19.46
C VAL A 154 -6.69 -12.11 18.69
N HIS A 155 -6.87 -12.60 17.45
CA HIS A 155 -8.01 -12.28 16.58
C HIS A 155 -8.21 -10.76 16.38
N GLU A 156 -7.13 -10.02 16.18
CA GLU A 156 -7.17 -8.58 15.99
C GLU A 156 -6.60 -8.17 14.63
N LYS A 157 -7.19 -7.14 14.04
CA LYS A 157 -6.70 -6.44 12.86
C LYS A 157 -6.65 -4.95 13.17
N LEU A 158 -5.44 -4.44 13.34
CA LEU A 158 -5.19 -3.09 13.82
C LEU A 158 -4.35 -2.30 12.82
N ASN A 159 -4.49 -0.99 12.87
CA ASN A 159 -3.67 -0.08 12.08
C ASN A 159 -2.68 0.69 12.95
N PHE A 160 -1.58 1.09 12.35
CA PHE A 160 -0.67 2.09 12.90
C PHE A 160 -0.30 3.12 11.84
N MET A 161 0.26 4.23 12.29
CA MET A 161 0.77 5.28 11.43
C MET A 161 2.08 5.83 11.99
N SER A 162 3.01 6.15 11.09
CA SER A 162 4.25 6.85 11.45
C SER A 162 4.86 7.52 10.22
N PRO A 163 5.29 8.77 10.30
CA PRO A 163 5.99 9.42 9.19
C PRO A 163 7.28 8.70 8.78
N LEU A 164 7.85 7.85 9.64
CA LEU A 164 9.06 7.07 9.34
C LEU A 164 8.83 5.94 8.34
N VAL A 165 7.56 5.54 8.09
CA VAL A 165 7.22 4.46 7.16
C VAL A 165 6.63 4.96 5.83
N PHE A 166 6.66 6.25 5.55
CA PHE A 166 6.45 6.71 4.19
C PHE A 166 7.46 6.04 3.25
N PRO A 167 7.01 5.44 2.13
CA PRO A 167 7.95 4.96 1.12
C PRO A 167 8.85 6.10 0.61
N LYS A 168 10.11 5.81 0.33
CA LYS A 168 11.01 6.76 -0.31
C LYS A 168 10.61 7.03 -1.75
N PHE A 169 10.06 6.01 -2.40
CA PHE A 169 9.49 6.11 -3.73
C PHE A 169 8.38 5.08 -3.94
N ALA A 170 7.52 5.37 -4.90
CA ALA A 170 6.51 4.45 -5.43
C ALA A 170 6.64 4.39 -6.95
N ILE A 171 6.86 3.19 -7.48
CA ILE A 171 6.84 2.91 -8.93
C ILE A 171 5.43 2.45 -9.29
N LEU A 172 4.81 3.18 -10.21
CA LEU A 172 3.45 3.00 -10.67
C LEU A 172 3.47 2.75 -12.19
N ASP A 173 3.60 1.49 -12.61
CA ASP A 173 3.48 1.09 -14.00
C ASP A 173 2.09 0.48 -14.25
N PRO A 174 1.20 1.15 -14.98
CA PRO A 174 -0.14 0.61 -15.25
C PRO A 174 -0.15 -0.76 -15.91
N GLN A 175 0.87 -1.11 -16.70
CA GLN A 175 0.94 -2.39 -17.42
C GLN A 175 1.06 -3.60 -16.48
N VAL A 176 1.66 -3.44 -15.31
CA VAL A 176 1.80 -4.57 -14.37
C VAL A 176 0.45 -5.04 -13.80
N THR A 177 -0.59 -4.22 -13.94
CA THR A 177 -1.95 -4.54 -13.49
C THR A 177 -2.76 -5.36 -14.52
N TYR A 178 -2.26 -5.55 -15.74
CA TYR A 178 -3.00 -6.29 -16.79
C TYR A 178 -3.26 -7.75 -16.43
N SER A 179 -2.37 -8.36 -15.67
CA SER A 179 -2.49 -9.76 -15.24
C SER A 179 -3.42 -9.98 -14.03
N LEU A 180 -3.99 -8.91 -13.48
CA LEU A 180 -4.89 -9.02 -12.34
C LEU A 180 -6.21 -9.70 -12.74
N PRO A 181 -6.71 -10.66 -11.96
CA PRO A 181 -8.05 -11.17 -12.13
C PRO A 181 -9.10 -10.05 -12.05
N GLU A 182 -10.17 -10.18 -12.84
CA GLU A 182 -11.27 -9.20 -12.90
C GLU A 182 -11.80 -8.83 -11.51
N ARG A 183 -12.00 -9.84 -10.64
CA ARG A 183 -12.44 -9.63 -9.27
C ARG A 183 -11.51 -8.70 -8.49
N GLN A 184 -10.19 -8.85 -8.63
CA GLN A 184 -9.23 -8.01 -7.93
C GLN A 184 -9.24 -6.57 -8.45
N VAL A 185 -9.47 -6.39 -9.74
CA VAL A 185 -9.64 -5.07 -10.35
C VAL A 185 -10.90 -4.40 -9.81
N ALA A 186 -12.03 -5.12 -9.83
CA ALA A 186 -13.29 -4.62 -9.31
C ALA A 186 -13.20 -4.25 -7.82
N ASN A 187 -12.55 -5.08 -7.02
CA ASN A 187 -12.28 -4.82 -5.61
C ASN A 187 -11.46 -3.53 -5.41
N GLY A 188 -10.40 -3.34 -6.21
CA GLY A 188 -9.57 -2.13 -6.15
C GLY A 188 -10.35 -0.86 -6.50
N VAL A 189 -11.24 -0.94 -7.49
CA VAL A 189 -12.13 0.16 -7.87
C VAL A 189 -13.07 0.53 -6.72
N VAL A 190 -13.71 -0.46 -6.11
CA VAL A 190 -14.65 -0.25 -4.98
C VAL A 190 -13.91 0.30 -3.77
N ASP A 191 -12.76 -0.29 -3.40
CA ASP A 191 -11.95 0.15 -2.26
C ASP A 191 -11.51 1.62 -2.41
N SER A 192 -11.01 1.97 -3.60
CA SER A 192 -10.61 3.36 -3.91
C SER A 192 -11.77 4.33 -3.83
N PHE A 193 -12.96 3.93 -4.31
CA PHE A 193 -14.17 4.74 -4.23
C PHE A 193 -14.58 4.98 -2.76
N ILE A 194 -14.59 3.92 -1.95
CA ILE A 194 -14.94 4.01 -0.52
C ILE A 194 -13.93 4.86 0.25
N HIS A 195 -12.64 4.79 -0.07
CA HIS A 195 -11.64 5.69 0.51
C HIS A 195 -12.01 7.17 0.33
N VAL A 196 -12.44 7.55 -0.88
CA VAL A 196 -12.88 8.93 -1.13
C VAL A 196 -14.16 9.26 -0.38
N VAL A 197 -15.14 8.34 -0.40
CA VAL A 197 -16.45 8.52 0.25
C VAL A 197 -16.30 8.76 1.75
N GLU A 198 -15.45 7.99 2.45
CA GLU A 198 -15.25 8.13 3.91
C GLU A 198 -14.53 9.44 4.31
N GLN A 199 -13.88 10.11 3.36
CA GLN A 199 -13.29 11.43 3.55
C GLN A 199 -14.22 12.56 3.10
N TYR A 200 -15.24 12.28 2.27
CA TYR A 200 -16.14 13.24 1.66
C TYR A 200 -17.53 13.29 2.33
N LEU A 201 -18.15 12.14 2.63
CA LEU A 201 -19.50 12.05 3.17
C LEU A 201 -19.54 12.26 4.70
N THR A 202 -19.13 13.46 5.12
CA THR A 202 -19.23 13.91 6.51
C THR A 202 -20.08 15.21 6.56
N TYR A 203 -19.77 16.13 7.45
CA TYR A 203 -20.46 17.41 7.51
C TYR A 203 -19.61 18.52 6.83
N PRO A 204 -20.26 19.51 6.19
CA PRO A 204 -19.58 20.52 5.41
C PRO A 204 -18.78 21.49 6.30
N VAL A 205 -17.54 21.76 5.89
CA VAL A 205 -16.63 22.75 6.51
C VAL A 205 -16.16 23.81 5.51
N ASN A 206 -16.88 23.96 4.38
CA ASN A 206 -16.57 24.89 3.30
C ASN A 206 -15.14 24.69 2.74
N ALA A 207 -14.79 23.43 2.45
CA ALA A 207 -13.49 23.03 1.92
C ALA A 207 -13.56 22.71 0.42
N LYS A 208 -13.97 23.68 -0.41
CA LYS A 208 -14.27 23.50 -1.85
C LYS A 208 -13.18 22.81 -2.66
N VAL A 209 -11.90 23.02 -2.33
CA VAL A 209 -10.78 22.39 -3.04
C VAL A 209 -10.83 20.89 -2.81
N GLN A 210 -10.98 20.44 -1.56
CA GLN A 210 -11.10 19.04 -1.20
C GLN A 210 -12.36 18.41 -1.77
N ASP A 211 -13.48 19.13 -1.71
CA ASP A 211 -14.76 18.66 -2.25
C ASP A 211 -14.64 18.38 -3.76
N TYR A 212 -14.10 19.33 -4.54
CA TYR A 212 -13.95 19.16 -5.99
C TYR A 212 -12.91 18.09 -6.36
N PHE A 213 -11.83 17.94 -5.58
CA PHE A 213 -10.89 16.83 -5.79
C PHE A 213 -11.55 15.48 -5.51
N ALA A 214 -12.30 15.37 -4.42
CA ALA A 214 -13.02 14.14 -4.06
C ALA A 214 -14.07 13.78 -5.14
N GLU A 215 -14.87 14.74 -5.58
CA GLU A 215 -15.87 14.56 -6.65
C GLU A 215 -15.19 14.12 -7.97
N GLY A 216 -14.09 14.77 -8.35
CA GLY A 216 -13.31 14.43 -9.53
C GLY A 216 -12.75 13.00 -9.48
N LEU A 217 -12.20 12.58 -8.32
CA LEU A 217 -11.72 11.23 -8.12
C LEU A 217 -12.86 10.21 -8.20
N MET A 218 -13.98 10.43 -7.50
CA MET A 218 -15.14 9.52 -7.54
C MET A 218 -15.67 9.37 -8.97
N LYS A 219 -15.78 10.48 -9.72
CA LYS A 219 -16.21 10.46 -11.12
C LYS A 219 -15.26 9.61 -11.97
N THR A 220 -13.95 9.86 -11.88
CA THR A 220 -12.93 9.10 -12.61
C THR A 220 -12.99 7.61 -12.27
N ILE A 221 -13.06 7.26 -10.98
CA ILE A 221 -13.10 5.87 -10.52
C ILE A 221 -14.34 5.15 -11.06
N VAL A 222 -15.51 5.80 -11.08
CA VAL A 222 -16.76 5.21 -11.60
C VAL A 222 -16.70 5.05 -13.12
N GLU A 223 -16.23 6.06 -13.84
CA GLU A 223 -16.15 6.03 -15.30
C GLU A 223 -15.15 4.97 -15.79
N GLU A 224 -13.93 5.00 -15.27
CA GLU A 224 -12.87 4.09 -15.71
C GLU A 224 -13.06 2.68 -15.12
N GLY A 225 -13.63 2.56 -13.91
CA GLY A 225 -13.96 1.30 -13.28
C GLY A 225 -14.96 0.44 -14.07
N ARG A 226 -15.90 1.09 -14.77
CA ARG A 226 -16.82 0.40 -15.70
C ARG A 226 -16.15 -0.04 -16.98
N LYS A 227 -15.25 0.80 -17.51
CA LYS A 227 -14.55 0.54 -18.77
C LYS A 227 -13.49 -0.57 -18.63
N VAL A 228 -12.79 -0.64 -17.49
CA VAL A 228 -11.70 -1.58 -17.29
C VAL A 228 -12.13 -3.04 -17.36
N LEU A 229 -13.38 -3.35 -16.97
CA LEU A 229 -13.93 -4.71 -17.06
C LEU A 229 -14.16 -5.14 -18.50
N GLN A 230 -14.44 -4.18 -19.41
CA GLN A 230 -14.63 -4.42 -20.83
C GLN A 230 -13.32 -4.35 -21.63
N ASN A 231 -12.38 -3.53 -21.19
CA ASN A 231 -11.10 -3.27 -21.84
C ASN A 231 -9.93 -3.43 -20.84
N PRO A 232 -9.66 -4.66 -20.35
CA PRO A 232 -8.75 -4.89 -19.23
C PRO A 232 -7.29 -4.56 -19.50
N ASN A 233 -6.89 -4.46 -20.77
CA ASN A 233 -5.52 -4.16 -21.20
C ASN A 233 -5.36 -2.77 -21.81
N ASP A 234 -6.36 -1.90 -21.65
CA ASP A 234 -6.26 -0.50 -22.08
C ASP A 234 -5.36 0.27 -21.09
N TYR A 235 -4.30 0.87 -21.62
CA TYR A 235 -3.31 1.58 -20.82
C TYR A 235 -3.89 2.82 -20.15
N ASP A 236 -4.65 3.62 -20.86
CA ASP A 236 -5.17 4.89 -20.35
C ASP A 236 -6.20 4.66 -19.24
N ILE A 237 -7.05 3.64 -19.38
CA ILE A 237 -7.99 3.22 -18.35
C ILE A 237 -7.23 2.78 -17.08
N ARG A 238 -6.23 1.90 -17.23
CA ARG A 238 -5.41 1.42 -16.10
C ARG A 238 -4.61 2.54 -15.46
N ALA A 239 -4.07 3.46 -16.25
CA ALA A 239 -3.31 4.61 -15.78
C ALA A 239 -4.19 5.55 -14.95
N ASN A 240 -5.38 5.88 -15.42
CA ASN A 240 -6.33 6.71 -14.69
C ASN A 240 -6.80 6.05 -13.40
N LEU A 241 -7.13 4.76 -13.41
CA LEU A 241 -7.51 4.03 -12.20
C LEU A 241 -6.37 3.96 -11.18
N MET A 242 -5.15 3.64 -11.63
CA MET A 242 -3.98 3.58 -10.74
C MET A 242 -3.73 4.92 -10.08
N TRP A 243 -3.73 6.01 -10.86
CA TRP A 243 -3.49 7.33 -10.31
C TRP A 243 -4.65 7.82 -9.42
N ALA A 244 -5.90 7.52 -9.77
CA ALA A 244 -7.04 7.83 -8.93
C ALA A 244 -7.00 7.08 -7.59
N ALA A 245 -6.67 5.77 -7.59
CA ALA A 245 -6.53 4.97 -6.38
C ALA A 245 -5.42 5.51 -5.45
N THR A 246 -4.27 5.87 -6.01
CA THR A 246 -3.17 6.49 -5.26
C THR A 246 -3.62 7.80 -4.61
N ASN A 247 -4.36 8.65 -5.34
CA ASN A 247 -4.83 9.93 -4.81
C ASN A 247 -6.04 9.81 -3.87
N ALA A 248 -6.76 8.69 -3.91
CA ALA A 248 -7.87 8.43 -3.01
C ALA A 248 -7.44 8.32 -1.53
N LEU A 249 -6.18 7.89 -1.26
CA LEU A 249 -5.67 7.77 0.11
C LEU A 249 -4.17 8.14 0.24
N ASN A 250 -3.75 9.21 -0.37
CA ASN A 250 -2.42 9.81 -0.20
C ASN A 250 -2.38 10.94 0.85
N CYS A 251 -3.40 11.03 1.68
CA CYS A 251 -3.61 12.06 2.70
C CYS A 251 -3.95 13.46 2.17
N TRP A 252 -4.11 13.68 0.86
CA TRP A 252 -4.40 15.01 0.31
C TRP A 252 -5.86 15.43 0.48
N ILE A 253 -6.81 14.63 -0.02
CA ILE A 253 -8.23 15.03 -0.02
C ILE A 253 -8.86 15.12 1.37
N GLY A 254 -8.27 14.43 2.35
CA GLY A 254 -8.71 14.47 3.74
C GLY A 254 -8.19 15.67 4.55
N GLN A 255 -7.38 16.56 3.95
CA GLN A 255 -6.81 17.68 4.69
C GLN A 255 -7.83 18.78 4.98
N GLY A 256 -7.94 19.14 6.25
CA GLY A 256 -8.83 20.20 6.71
C GLY A 256 -10.32 19.87 6.65
N VAL A 257 -10.68 18.59 6.40
CA VAL A 257 -12.06 18.09 6.43
C VAL A 257 -12.23 17.02 7.51
N PRO A 258 -13.42 16.87 8.10
CA PRO A 258 -13.72 15.73 8.97
C PRO A 258 -13.78 14.43 8.14
N GLN A 259 -13.34 13.32 8.73
CA GLN A 259 -13.31 12.01 8.09
C GLN A 259 -14.05 10.99 8.97
N ASP A 260 -14.74 10.06 8.35
CA ASP A 260 -15.38 8.93 9.04
C ASP A 260 -14.97 7.61 8.37
N TRP A 261 -14.27 6.77 9.09
CA TRP A 261 -13.73 5.49 8.64
C TRP A 261 -14.56 4.30 9.13
N SER A 262 -15.86 4.48 9.33
CA SER A 262 -16.77 3.45 9.88
C SER A 262 -16.84 2.19 9.01
N SER A 263 -16.92 2.32 7.68
CA SER A 263 -16.98 1.16 6.77
C SER A 263 -15.73 0.30 6.88
N HIS A 264 -14.54 0.92 6.90
CA HIS A 264 -13.27 0.20 7.07
C HIS A 264 -13.16 -0.47 8.44
N ARG A 265 -13.59 0.19 9.53
CA ARG A 265 -13.55 -0.39 10.88
C ARG A 265 -14.49 -1.58 11.02
N MET A 266 -15.70 -1.50 10.46
CA MET A 266 -16.62 -2.65 10.39
C MET A 266 -16.02 -3.80 9.57
N GLY A 267 -15.38 -3.49 8.43
CA GLY A 267 -14.67 -4.47 7.61
C GLY A 267 -13.54 -5.19 8.37
N TYR A 268 -12.79 -4.47 9.22
CA TYR A 268 -11.76 -5.09 10.06
C TYR A 268 -12.34 -6.09 11.06
N ALA A 269 -13.43 -5.70 11.74
CA ALA A 269 -14.12 -6.58 12.69
C ALA A 269 -14.66 -7.84 12.00
N LEU A 270 -15.30 -7.68 10.83
CA LEU A 270 -15.81 -8.82 10.05
C LEU A 270 -14.68 -9.75 9.58
N THR A 271 -13.55 -9.20 9.12
CA THR A 271 -12.38 -9.98 8.73
C THR A 271 -11.87 -10.85 9.87
N CYS A 272 -11.82 -10.32 11.10
CA CYS A 272 -11.39 -11.07 12.28
C CYS A 272 -12.36 -12.16 12.69
N LEU A 273 -13.68 -11.89 12.59
CA LEU A 273 -14.71 -12.83 13.00
C LEU A 273 -14.88 -14.02 12.02
N LEU A 274 -14.80 -13.73 10.73
CA LEU A 274 -15.16 -14.69 9.70
C LEU A 274 -13.97 -15.40 9.08
N TYR A 275 -12.74 -14.95 9.31
CA TYR A 275 -11.47 -15.41 8.69
C TYR A 275 -11.51 -15.56 7.16
N THR A 276 -12.69 -15.45 6.59
CA THR A 276 -13.01 -15.61 5.17
C THR A 276 -13.61 -14.37 4.55
N SER A 277 -13.98 -13.38 5.38
CA SER A 277 -14.43 -12.10 4.86
C SER A 277 -13.20 -11.33 4.39
N PRO A 278 -13.08 -11.13 3.10
CA PRO A 278 -12.09 -10.20 2.62
C PRO A 278 -12.36 -8.84 3.29
N SER A 279 -11.32 -8.15 3.65
CA SER A 279 -11.36 -6.72 3.93
C SER A 279 -12.04 -6.01 2.74
N PRO A 280 -12.62 -4.82 2.89
CA PRO A 280 -12.94 -3.99 1.71
C PRO A 280 -11.79 -3.91 0.70
N ARG A 281 -10.56 -4.15 1.16
CA ARG A 281 -9.34 -4.28 0.35
C ARG A 281 -9.22 -5.62 -0.40
N ASP A 282 -10.01 -6.61 -0.05
CA ASP A 282 -9.96 -7.97 -0.62
C ASP A 282 -11.31 -8.37 -1.25
N CYS A 283 -12.34 -7.53 -1.10
CA CYS A 283 -13.64 -7.63 -1.78
C CYS A 283 -13.66 -6.86 -3.09
#